data_66cd287d7a14204e6b546fc3db5f3ef2
#
_entry.id   66cd287d7a14204e6b546fc3db5f3ef2
#
_cell.length_a   1.000
_cell.length_b   1.000
_cell.length_c   1.000
_cell.angle_alpha   90.00
_cell.angle_beta   90.00
_cell.angle_gamma   90.00
#
_symmetry.space_group_name_H-M   'P 1'
#
loop_
_entity.id
_entity.type
_entity.pdbx_description
1 polymer ?
#
loop_
_entity_poly.entity_id
_entity_poly.type
_entity_poly.pdbx_seq_one_letter_code
_entity_poly.pdbx_strand_id
1 'polypeptide(L)'
;MNSKQYSSFWLDEGWDSRRTSIFDEDEIVEKPKVDVVALAGYRRAISNFVTIVTGESDIKVNFTTAGSSYTDGKTVTISSKLDDKLFDSSVGLALHEGSHIKLSDFTFLKNLEYEIPKELYDLGYKKGFNDYEVQSHVKSLLNYVEDRRIDNFVFTTSPGYKGYYHSMYDKYFYSKIIDKALQSTEHTDEVIESYMFRIINLTN
;
A
#
# COMPACT_ATOMS: atom_id res chain seq x y z
N MET A 1 13.75 13.20 16.12
CA MET A 1 13.36 12.75 14.77
C MET A 1 11.90 12.35 14.81
N ASN A 2 11.10 12.90 13.94
CA ASN A 2 9.64 12.85 14.06
C ASN A 2 9.11 11.48 13.60
N SER A 3 8.31 10.80 14.43
CA SER A 3 7.67 9.51 14.14
C SER A 3 6.82 9.51 12.85
N LYS A 4 6.43 10.69 12.36
CA LYS A 4 5.68 10.85 11.11
C LYS A 4 6.47 10.47 9.84
N GLN A 5 7.79 10.43 9.89
CA GLN A 5 8.64 10.18 8.71
C GLN A 5 8.75 8.70 8.36
N TYR A 6 8.35 7.80 9.25
CA TYR A 6 8.45 6.34 9.06
C TYR A 6 7.11 5.68 8.70
N SER A 7 5.98 6.35 9.01
CA SER A 7 4.65 5.80 8.72
C SER A 7 4.30 5.79 7.22
N SER A 8 5.03 6.56 6.40
CA SER A 8 4.84 6.63 4.95
C SER A 8 5.86 5.81 4.16
N PHE A 9 6.61 4.90 4.81
CA PHE A 9 7.62 4.11 4.09
C PHE A 9 7.00 3.27 2.97
N TRP A 10 5.84 2.67 3.23
CA TRP A 10 5.13 1.79 2.31
C TRP A 10 4.13 2.53 1.42
N LEU A 11 4.03 3.85 1.56
CA LEU A 11 3.14 4.67 0.78
C LEU A 11 3.94 5.70 0.00
N ASP A 12 3.90 5.62 -1.30
CA ASP A 12 4.24 6.73 -2.17
C ASP A 12 3.07 7.73 -2.14
N GLU A 13 3.23 8.82 -1.36
CA GLU A 13 2.20 9.87 -1.24
C GLU A 13 1.81 10.48 -2.61
N GLY A 14 2.72 10.42 -3.59
CA GLY A 14 2.47 10.89 -4.95
C GLY A 14 1.50 10.02 -5.74
N TRP A 15 1.38 8.76 -5.38
CA TRP A 15 0.56 7.80 -6.09
C TRP A 15 -0.88 7.78 -5.56
N ASP A 16 -1.07 7.92 -4.25
CA ASP A 16 -2.39 7.88 -3.61
C ASP A 16 -3.13 9.24 -3.70
N SER A 17 -2.42 10.36 -3.61
CA SER A 17 -3.02 11.70 -3.73
C SER A 17 -3.63 11.97 -5.11
N ARG A 18 -3.12 11.32 -6.17
CA ARG A 18 -3.74 11.38 -7.52
C ARG A 18 -4.96 10.47 -7.67
N ARG A 19 -5.06 9.41 -6.88
CA ARG A 19 -6.23 8.50 -6.89
C ARG A 19 -7.44 9.10 -6.18
N THR A 20 -7.24 9.80 -5.07
CA THR A 20 -8.35 10.43 -4.34
C THR A 20 -9.03 11.54 -5.13
N SER A 21 -8.31 12.25 -6.01
CA SER A 21 -8.91 13.32 -6.82
C SER A 21 -9.71 12.82 -8.03
N ILE A 22 -9.57 11.56 -8.43
CA ILE A 22 -10.28 10.99 -9.58
C ILE A 22 -11.60 10.32 -9.16
N PHE A 23 -11.78 10.03 -7.88
CA PHE A 23 -12.96 9.35 -7.34
C PHE A 23 -13.98 10.27 -6.65
N ASP A 24 -13.71 11.56 -6.54
CA ASP A 24 -14.67 12.57 -6.07
C ASP A 24 -15.55 13.07 -7.23
N GLU A 25 -16.28 12.18 -7.90
CA GLU A 25 -17.50 12.59 -8.56
C GLU A 25 -18.60 12.67 -7.50
N ASP A 26 -19.05 13.90 -7.26
CA ASP A 26 -20.15 14.26 -6.37
C ASP A 26 -21.46 13.56 -6.78
N GLU A 27 -21.62 12.30 -6.41
CA GLU A 27 -22.97 11.78 -6.18
C GLU A 27 -23.40 12.22 -4.78
N ILE A 28 -24.41 13.06 -4.71
CA ILE A 28 -25.17 13.35 -3.48
C ILE A 28 -25.87 12.05 -3.07
N VAL A 29 -25.10 11.13 -2.47
CA VAL A 29 -25.61 9.91 -1.88
C VAL A 29 -26.08 10.28 -0.48
N GLU A 30 -27.38 10.12 -0.21
CA GLU A 30 -27.89 10.12 1.17
C GLU A 30 -26.95 9.28 2.04
N LYS A 31 -26.41 9.89 3.10
CA LYS A 31 -25.46 9.18 3.99
C LYS A 31 -26.14 7.93 4.50
N PRO A 32 -25.69 6.73 4.14
CA PRO A 32 -26.29 5.50 4.64
C PRO A 32 -26.23 5.53 6.17
N LYS A 33 -27.29 5.13 6.83
CA LYS A 33 -27.29 4.94 8.30
C LYS A 33 -26.22 3.91 8.60
N VAL A 34 -25.10 4.36 9.18
CA VAL A 34 -23.99 3.48 9.56
C VAL A 34 -24.51 2.53 10.64
N ASP A 35 -24.56 1.24 10.35
CA ASP A 35 -24.80 0.21 11.36
C ASP A 35 -23.54 0.10 12.24
N VAL A 36 -23.59 0.70 13.41
CA VAL A 36 -22.47 0.76 14.35
C VAL A 36 -22.07 -0.64 14.84
N VAL A 37 -23.03 -1.56 14.93
CA VAL A 37 -22.78 -2.95 15.39
C VAL A 37 -22.06 -3.73 14.31
N ALA A 38 -22.51 -3.63 13.06
CA ALA A 38 -21.82 -4.24 11.91
C ALA A 38 -20.40 -3.69 11.76
N LEU A 39 -20.24 -2.35 11.86
CA LEU A 39 -18.93 -1.71 11.79
C LEU A 39 -17.96 -2.20 12.88
N ALA A 40 -18.43 -2.35 14.12
CA ALA A 40 -17.64 -2.89 15.22
C ALA A 40 -17.25 -4.36 14.95
N GLY A 41 -18.17 -5.15 14.39
CA GLY A 41 -17.92 -6.53 13.96
C GLY A 41 -16.82 -6.61 12.90
N TYR A 42 -16.87 -5.77 11.87
CA TYR A 42 -15.85 -5.72 10.81
C TYR A 42 -14.47 -5.33 11.34
N ARG A 43 -14.40 -4.29 12.17
CA ARG A 43 -13.13 -3.88 12.80
C ARG A 43 -12.50 -5.01 13.62
N ARG A 44 -13.32 -5.73 14.38
CA ARG A 44 -12.85 -6.86 15.17
C ARG A 44 -12.37 -8.01 14.28
N ALA A 45 -13.09 -8.33 13.21
CA ALA A 45 -12.70 -9.37 12.26
C ALA A 45 -11.36 -9.01 11.59
N ILE A 46 -11.19 -7.79 11.11
CA ILE A 46 -9.94 -7.32 10.50
C ILE A 46 -8.78 -7.39 11.50
N SER A 47 -8.98 -6.96 12.74
CA SER A 47 -7.95 -7.06 13.78
C SER A 47 -7.54 -8.52 14.05
N ASN A 48 -8.51 -9.45 14.04
CA ASN A 48 -8.22 -10.87 14.18
C ASN A 48 -7.40 -11.40 12.98
N PHE A 49 -7.68 -10.96 11.77
CA PHE A 49 -6.88 -11.34 10.58
C PHE A 49 -5.43 -10.87 10.71
N VAL A 50 -5.20 -9.64 11.16
CA VAL A 50 -3.85 -9.14 11.43
C VAL A 50 -3.14 -10.01 12.46
N THR A 51 -3.80 -10.34 13.57
CA THR A 51 -3.24 -11.24 14.59
C THR A 51 -2.87 -12.62 14.01
N ILE A 52 -3.72 -13.18 13.17
CA ILE A 52 -3.47 -14.50 12.55
C ILE A 52 -2.26 -14.44 11.62
N VAL A 53 -2.17 -13.42 10.78
CA VAL A 53 -1.07 -13.28 9.80
C VAL A 53 0.26 -13.00 10.48
N THR A 54 0.27 -12.12 11.46
CA THR A 54 1.50 -11.74 12.17
C THR A 54 1.94 -12.80 13.19
N GLY A 55 0.98 -13.51 13.79
CA GLY A 55 1.18 -14.35 14.95
C GLY A 55 1.33 -13.57 16.27
N GLU A 56 1.05 -12.27 16.25
CA GLU A 56 1.22 -11.34 17.38
C GLU A 56 -0.14 -10.76 17.79
N SER A 57 -0.47 -10.84 19.08
CA SER A 57 -1.77 -10.42 19.62
C SER A 57 -1.86 -8.97 20.04
N ASP A 58 -0.73 -8.29 20.13
CA ASP A 58 -0.59 -6.92 20.64
C ASP A 58 -0.49 -5.85 19.55
N ILE A 59 -0.55 -6.25 18.28
CA ILE A 59 -0.56 -5.31 17.17
C ILE A 59 -1.84 -4.51 17.17
N LYS A 60 -1.70 -3.20 17.23
CA LYS A 60 -2.80 -2.27 17.13
C LYS A 60 -3.27 -2.14 15.68
N VAL A 61 -4.58 -2.29 15.47
CA VAL A 61 -5.21 -1.97 14.19
C VAL A 61 -6.04 -0.71 14.33
N ASN A 62 -5.63 0.34 13.64
CA ASN A 62 -6.35 1.61 13.59
C ASN A 62 -7.17 1.70 12.30
N PHE A 63 -8.28 2.41 12.37
CA PHE A 63 -9.15 2.67 11.22
C PHE A 63 -9.29 4.16 11.01
N THR A 64 -9.11 4.61 9.79
CA THR A 64 -9.24 6.01 9.39
C THR A 64 -10.12 6.11 8.15
N THR A 65 -10.79 7.24 7.99
CA THR A 65 -11.55 7.57 6.77
C THR A 65 -10.78 8.48 5.83
N ALA A 66 -9.60 8.91 6.22
CA ALA A 66 -8.74 9.80 5.45
C ALA A 66 -7.32 9.23 5.33
N GLY A 67 -6.67 9.49 4.20
CA GLY A 67 -5.32 9.01 3.92
C GLY A 67 -5.28 7.56 3.44
N SER A 68 -4.13 6.96 3.52
CA SER A 68 -3.82 5.64 2.99
C SER A 68 -3.72 4.58 4.09
N SER A 69 -3.76 3.30 3.70
CA SER A 69 -3.39 2.19 4.58
C SER A 69 -1.88 2.10 4.67
N TYR A 70 -1.35 1.79 5.84
CA TYR A 70 0.09 1.65 6.07
C TYR A 70 0.41 0.94 7.38
N THR A 71 1.66 0.51 7.52
CA THR A 71 2.21 0.05 8.79
C THR A 71 3.53 0.74 9.14
N ASP A 72 3.80 0.87 10.43
CA ASP A 72 5.07 1.34 11.00
C ASP A 72 5.91 0.21 11.61
N GLY A 73 5.51 -1.04 11.38
CA GLY A 73 6.11 -2.23 11.96
C GLY A 73 5.57 -2.58 13.36
N LYS A 74 4.63 -1.79 13.91
CA LYS A 74 4.01 -2.03 15.24
C LYS A 74 2.51 -1.81 15.23
N THR A 75 2.03 -1.03 14.29
CA THR A 75 0.63 -0.67 14.16
C THR A 75 0.23 -0.79 12.71
N VAL A 76 -0.94 -1.34 12.45
CA VAL A 76 -1.57 -1.35 11.13
C VAL A 76 -2.63 -0.26 11.09
N THR A 77 -2.57 0.63 10.12
CA THR A 77 -3.61 1.62 9.87
C THR A 77 -4.32 1.29 8.57
N ILE A 78 -5.63 1.12 8.63
CA ILE A 78 -6.48 0.81 7.47
C ILE A 78 -7.32 2.02 7.14
N SER A 79 -7.14 2.53 5.93
CA SER A 79 -7.97 3.57 5.35
C SER A 79 -9.12 2.93 4.61
N SER A 80 -10.27 2.87 5.25
CA SER A 80 -11.45 2.25 4.66
C SER A 80 -12.74 2.84 5.22
N LYS A 81 -13.67 3.12 4.33
CA LYS A 81 -15.10 3.24 4.68
C LYS A 81 -15.60 1.79 4.79
N LEU A 82 -15.56 1.24 6.01
CA LEU A 82 -15.96 -0.14 6.24
C LEU A 82 -17.48 -0.27 6.05
N ASP A 83 -17.85 -0.89 4.95
CA ASP A 83 -19.19 -1.38 4.65
C ASP A 83 -19.12 -2.80 4.11
N ASP A 84 -20.26 -3.45 3.91
CA ASP A 84 -20.32 -4.84 3.41
C ASP A 84 -19.60 -5.01 2.06
N LYS A 85 -19.67 -3.99 1.18
CA LYS A 85 -19.10 -4.06 -0.17
C LYS A 85 -17.57 -3.94 -0.17
N LEU A 86 -17.02 -3.30 0.86
CA LEU A 86 -15.60 -3.00 0.97
C LEU A 86 -14.88 -3.89 1.97
N PHE A 87 -15.62 -4.76 2.66
CA PHE A 87 -15.06 -5.60 3.72
C PHE A 87 -13.91 -6.48 3.21
N ASP A 88 -14.14 -7.26 2.15
CA ASP A 88 -13.14 -8.18 1.64
C ASP A 88 -11.86 -7.47 1.18
N SER A 89 -12.00 -6.35 0.47
CA SER A 89 -10.84 -5.56 0.06
C SER A 89 -10.09 -4.93 1.24
N SER A 90 -10.81 -4.57 2.32
CA SER A 90 -10.20 -4.06 3.55
C SER A 90 -9.49 -5.15 4.34
N VAL A 91 -10.01 -6.38 4.33
CA VAL A 91 -9.29 -7.54 4.86
C VAL A 91 -8.02 -7.80 4.05
N GLY A 92 -8.08 -7.74 2.72
CA GLY A 92 -6.91 -7.86 1.86
C GLY A 92 -5.81 -6.84 2.21
N LEU A 93 -6.18 -5.56 2.36
CA LEU A 93 -5.25 -4.52 2.83
C LEU A 93 -4.66 -4.82 4.20
N ALA A 94 -5.47 -5.26 5.15
CA ALA A 94 -5.00 -5.57 6.50
C ALA A 94 -4.04 -6.77 6.52
N LEU A 95 -4.29 -7.76 5.68
CA LEU A 95 -3.39 -8.91 5.50
C LEU A 95 -2.06 -8.47 4.89
N HIS A 96 -2.10 -7.60 3.88
CA HIS A 96 -0.92 -7.04 3.25
C HIS A 96 -0.07 -6.25 4.26
N GLU A 97 -0.65 -5.27 4.93
CA GLU A 97 0.05 -4.45 5.93
C GLU A 97 0.55 -5.26 7.14
N GLY A 98 -0.25 -6.22 7.60
CA GLY A 98 0.17 -7.15 8.66
C GLY A 98 1.34 -8.04 8.22
N SER A 99 1.38 -8.43 6.97
CA SER A 99 2.49 -9.23 6.42
C SER A 99 3.80 -8.45 6.39
N HIS A 100 3.77 -7.13 6.16
CA HIS A 100 4.96 -6.28 6.32
C HIS A 100 5.55 -6.37 7.74
N ILE A 101 4.70 -6.32 8.78
CA ILE A 101 5.19 -6.44 10.17
C ILE A 101 6.00 -7.71 10.37
N LYS A 102 5.53 -8.82 9.81
CA LYS A 102 6.16 -10.13 9.97
C LYS A 102 7.38 -10.35 9.07
N LEU A 103 7.35 -9.81 7.86
CA LEU A 103 8.27 -10.22 6.79
C LEU A 103 9.29 -9.16 6.41
N SER A 104 9.04 -7.87 6.71
CA SER A 104 9.90 -6.77 6.29
C SER A 104 10.92 -6.40 7.36
N ASP A 105 12.13 -6.07 6.93
CA ASP A 105 13.19 -5.59 7.82
C ASP A 105 13.10 -4.07 8.00
N PHE A 106 12.34 -3.64 9.00
CA PHE A 106 12.21 -2.22 9.34
C PHE A 106 13.51 -1.59 9.84
N THR A 107 14.48 -2.38 10.31
CA THR A 107 15.80 -1.86 10.71
C THR A 107 16.62 -1.50 9.48
N PHE A 108 16.64 -2.37 8.47
CA PHE A 108 17.22 -2.07 7.16
C PHE A 108 16.60 -0.80 6.57
N LEU A 109 15.27 -0.69 6.59
CA LEU A 109 14.57 0.46 6.02
C LEU A 109 14.90 1.78 6.73
N LYS A 110 15.11 1.75 8.04
CA LYS A 110 15.51 2.94 8.81
C LYS A 110 16.93 3.40 8.49
N ASN A 111 17.78 2.48 8.06
CA ASN A 111 19.17 2.74 7.72
C ASN A 111 19.41 2.78 6.21
N LEU A 112 18.34 2.85 5.41
CA LEU A 112 18.42 2.76 3.95
C LEU A 112 19.45 3.70 3.33
N GLU A 113 19.60 4.91 3.84
CA GLU A 113 20.58 5.90 3.35
C GLU A 113 22.03 5.39 3.38
N TYR A 114 22.36 4.49 4.32
CA TYR A 114 23.69 3.88 4.47
C TYR A 114 23.84 2.59 3.67
N GLU A 115 22.73 1.99 3.26
CA GLU A 115 22.70 0.73 2.52
C GLU A 115 22.69 0.92 1.01
N ILE A 116 22.35 2.13 0.53
CA ILE A 116 22.34 2.44 -0.90
C ILE A 116 23.79 2.48 -1.42
N PRO A 117 24.13 1.65 -2.43
CA PRO A 117 25.45 1.66 -3.04
C PRO A 117 25.82 3.03 -3.60
N LYS A 118 27.09 3.41 -3.44
CA LYS A 118 27.62 4.69 -3.94
C LYS A 118 27.38 4.87 -5.45
N GLU A 119 27.42 3.79 -6.20
CA GLU A 119 27.22 3.77 -7.64
C GLU A 119 25.83 4.29 -8.04
N LEU A 120 24.81 4.07 -7.19
CA LEU A 120 23.45 4.61 -7.41
C LEU A 120 23.39 6.11 -7.16
N TYR A 121 24.11 6.61 -6.16
CA TYR A 121 24.25 8.06 -5.95
C TYR A 121 25.00 8.71 -7.11
N ASP A 122 26.12 8.12 -7.56
CA ASP A 122 26.90 8.62 -8.70
C ASP A 122 26.07 8.63 -10.00
N LEU A 123 25.20 7.65 -10.19
CA LEU A 123 24.25 7.61 -11.31
C LEU A 123 23.19 8.70 -11.20
N GLY A 124 22.63 8.90 -10.01
CA GLY A 124 21.65 9.94 -9.72
C GLY A 124 22.22 11.33 -9.97
N TYR A 125 23.43 11.61 -9.51
CA TYR A 125 24.10 12.90 -9.73
C TYR A 125 24.32 13.19 -11.22
N LYS A 126 24.66 12.19 -12.01
CA LYS A 126 24.77 12.32 -13.47
C LYS A 126 23.44 12.69 -14.14
N LYS A 127 22.32 12.35 -13.51
CA LYS A 127 20.97 12.68 -13.95
C LYS A 127 20.43 13.98 -13.32
N GLY A 128 21.22 14.63 -12.46
CA GLY A 128 20.86 15.88 -11.79
C GLY A 128 20.08 15.70 -10.50
N PHE A 129 19.98 14.48 -9.98
CA PHE A 129 19.31 14.22 -8.70
C PHE A 129 20.22 14.53 -7.52
N ASN A 130 19.66 15.02 -6.43
CA ASN A 130 20.32 15.14 -5.13
C ASN A 130 20.16 13.84 -4.31
N ASP A 131 20.82 13.76 -3.15
CA ASP A 131 20.80 12.59 -2.27
C ASP A 131 19.39 12.16 -1.88
N TYR A 132 18.53 13.12 -1.53
CA TYR A 132 17.15 12.86 -1.15
C TYR A 132 16.34 12.25 -2.28
N GLU A 133 16.51 12.77 -3.50
CA GLU A 133 15.82 12.23 -4.69
C GLU A 133 16.29 10.82 -5.03
N VAL A 134 17.60 10.53 -4.93
CA VAL A 134 18.13 9.18 -5.10
C VAL A 134 17.55 8.23 -4.06
N GLN A 135 17.57 8.63 -2.77
CA GLN A 135 16.99 7.83 -1.68
C GLN A 135 15.49 7.59 -1.88
N SER A 136 14.75 8.60 -2.31
CA SER A 136 13.32 8.48 -2.60
C SER A 136 13.03 7.49 -3.71
N HIS A 137 13.78 7.54 -4.82
CA HIS A 137 13.62 6.59 -5.93
C HIS A 137 13.96 5.16 -5.52
N VAL A 138 15.08 4.96 -4.79
CA VAL A 138 15.47 3.63 -4.29
C VAL A 138 14.41 3.10 -3.34
N LYS A 139 13.90 3.95 -2.45
CA LYS A 139 12.84 3.58 -1.51
C LYS A 139 11.58 3.13 -2.23
N SER A 140 11.13 3.87 -3.24
CA SER A 140 9.95 3.52 -4.03
C SER A 140 10.11 2.18 -4.75
N LEU A 141 11.30 1.92 -5.33
CA LEU A 141 11.61 0.64 -5.97
C LEU A 141 11.62 -0.52 -4.97
N LEU A 142 12.23 -0.32 -3.80
CA LEU A 142 12.26 -1.32 -2.73
C LEU A 142 10.86 -1.65 -2.22
N ASN A 143 10.04 -0.64 -1.98
CA ASN A 143 8.65 -0.81 -1.58
C ASN A 143 7.91 -1.70 -2.57
N TYR A 144 8.08 -1.41 -3.84
CA TYR A 144 7.48 -2.14 -4.92
C TYR A 144 7.85 -3.62 -4.96
N VAL A 145 9.16 -3.91 -4.86
CA VAL A 145 9.65 -5.30 -4.85
C VAL A 145 9.19 -6.03 -3.59
N GLU A 146 9.18 -5.34 -2.47
CA GLU A 146 8.77 -5.89 -1.17
C GLU A 146 7.29 -6.27 -1.18
N ASP A 147 6.40 -5.40 -1.72
CA ASP A 147 4.98 -5.70 -1.86
C ASP A 147 4.76 -6.99 -2.66
N ARG A 148 5.45 -7.12 -3.80
CA ARG A 148 5.36 -8.36 -4.62
C ARG A 148 5.87 -9.59 -3.87
N ARG A 149 6.96 -9.44 -3.11
CA ARG A 149 7.52 -10.53 -2.32
C ARG A 149 6.55 -10.99 -1.23
N ILE A 150 5.95 -10.05 -0.53
CA ILE A 150 4.97 -10.30 0.55
C ILE A 150 3.72 -10.96 0.00
N ASP A 151 3.15 -10.39 -1.05
CA ASP A 151 1.94 -10.92 -1.68
C ASP A 151 2.17 -12.35 -2.17
N ASN A 152 3.28 -12.61 -2.85
CA ASN A 152 3.63 -13.97 -3.28
C ASN A 152 3.78 -14.93 -2.09
N PHE A 153 4.36 -14.48 -0.99
CA PHE A 153 4.47 -15.29 0.23
C PHE A 153 3.08 -15.68 0.76
N VAL A 154 2.17 -14.73 0.90
CA VAL A 154 0.81 -15.00 1.39
C VAL A 154 0.04 -15.88 0.41
N PHE A 155 0.14 -15.63 -0.88
CA PHE A 155 -0.49 -16.46 -1.92
C PHE A 155 -0.05 -17.92 -1.88
N THR A 156 1.22 -18.18 -1.58
CA THR A 156 1.79 -19.53 -1.56
C THR A 156 1.58 -20.25 -0.23
N THR A 157 1.68 -19.52 0.89
CA THR A 157 1.65 -20.13 2.22
C THR A 157 0.26 -20.13 2.86
N SER A 158 -0.64 -19.24 2.42
CA SER A 158 -1.94 -19.02 3.03
C SER A 158 -3.08 -18.96 2.00
N PRO A 159 -3.31 -20.05 1.24
CA PRO A 159 -4.24 -20.04 0.11
C PRO A 159 -5.69 -19.70 0.48
N GLY A 160 -6.08 -19.87 1.75
CA GLY A 160 -7.41 -19.48 2.24
C GLY A 160 -7.68 -17.97 2.20
N TYR A 161 -6.65 -17.14 2.09
CA TYR A 161 -6.79 -15.69 2.04
C TYR A 161 -6.78 -15.11 0.61
N LYS A 162 -6.59 -15.94 -0.41
CA LYS A 162 -6.52 -15.49 -1.81
C LYS A 162 -7.73 -14.66 -2.24
N GLY A 163 -8.94 -15.02 -1.81
CA GLY A 163 -10.15 -14.29 -2.13
C GLY A 163 -10.13 -12.82 -1.69
N TYR A 164 -9.59 -12.55 -0.51
CA TYR A 164 -9.45 -11.19 0.00
C TYR A 164 -8.41 -10.38 -0.78
N TYR A 165 -7.29 -11.02 -1.15
CA TYR A 165 -6.28 -10.39 -2.01
C TYR A 165 -6.85 -10.08 -3.40
N HIS A 166 -7.58 -11.01 -4.03
CA HIS A 166 -8.25 -10.75 -5.31
C HIS A 166 -9.20 -9.55 -5.20
N SER A 167 -10.02 -9.49 -4.14
CA SER A 167 -10.92 -8.34 -3.91
C SER A 167 -10.16 -7.03 -3.74
N MET A 168 -8.99 -7.06 -3.09
CA MET A 168 -8.11 -5.90 -2.96
C MET A 168 -7.53 -5.49 -4.32
N TYR A 169 -7.01 -6.44 -5.09
CA TYR A 169 -6.43 -6.17 -6.40
C TYR A 169 -7.48 -5.66 -7.39
N ASP A 170 -8.66 -6.28 -7.45
CA ASP A 170 -9.77 -5.84 -8.32
C ASP A 170 -10.17 -4.39 -8.02
N LYS A 171 -10.13 -4.01 -6.75
CA LYS A 171 -10.48 -2.65 -6.36
C LYS A 171 -9.39 -1.63 -6.68
N TYR A 172 -8.13 -1.95 -6.41
CA TYR A 172 -7.05 -0.96 -6.43
C TYR A 172 -6.16 -1.04 -7.67
N PHE A 173 -6.04 -2.19 -8.33
CA PHE A 173 -5.12 -2.40 -9.44
C PHE A 173 -5.80 -2.75 -10.76
N TYR A 174 -6.91 -3.49 -10.75
CA TYR A 174 -7.62 -3.92 -11.97
C TYR A 174 -8.83 -3.03 -12.31
N SER A 175 -8.85 -1.81 -11.83
CA SER A 175 -9.95 -0.92 -12.12
C SER A 175 -9.94 -0.49 -13.59
N LYS A 176 -11.14 -0.20 -14.14
CA LYS A 176 -11.28 0.32 -15.53
C LYS A 176 -10.49 1.61 -15.80
N ILE A 177 -10.18 2.37 -14.74
CA ILE A 177 -9.37 3.59 -14.82
C ILE A 177 -7.92 3.22 -15.10
N ILE A 178 -7.40 2.21 -14.40
CA ILE A 178 -6.05 1.70 -14.63
C ILE A 178 -5.92 1.13 -16.05
N ASP A 179 -6.90 0.35 -16.50
CA ASP A 179 -6.91 -0.18 -17.88
C ASP A 179 -6.88 0.93 -18.92
N LYS A 180 -7.68 1.98 -18.73
CA LYS A 180 -7.66 3.16 -19.62
C LYS A 180 -6.30 3.87 -19.59
N ALA A 181 -5.71 4.05 -18.42
CA ALA A 181 -4.41 4.70 -18.29
C ALA A 181 -3.30 3.87 -18.95
N LEU A 182 -3.31 2.53 -18.81
CA LEU A 182 -2.37 1.64 -19.49
C LEU A 182 -2.51 1.66 -21.02
N GLN A 183 -3.72 1.88 -21.53
CA GLN A 183 -4.00 1.97 -22.98
C GLN A 183 -3.78 3.38 -23.55
N SER A 184 -3.65 4.39 -22.68
CA SER A 184 -3.42 5.77 -23.08
C SER A 184 -1.93 6.04 -23.35
N THR A 185 -1.64 7.27 -23.81
CA THR A 185 -0.27 7.78 -23.94
C THR A 185 0.25 8.48 -22.68
N GLU A 186 -0.56 8.51 -21.61
CA GLU A 186 -0.25 9.27 -20.39
C GLU A 186 1.02 8.77 -19.68
N HIS A 187 1.29 7.46 -19.75
CA HIS A 187 2.44 6.83 -19.10
C HIS A 187 3.40 6.19 -20.11
N THR A 188 3.67 6.87 -21.22
CA THR A 188 4.59 6.40 -22.29
C THR A 188 5.94 7.07 -22.28
N ASP A 189 6.09 8.19 -21.56
CA ASP A 189 7.35 8.89 -21.44
C ASP A 189 8.40 8.04 -20.72
N GLU A 190 9.67 8.23 -21.07
CA GLU A 190 10.80 7.52 -20.44
C GLU A 190 11.21 8.19 -19.13
N VAL A 191 10.26 8.22 -18.17
CA VAL A 191 10.44 8.72 -16.81
C VAL A 191 10.13 7.62 -15.80
N ILE A 192 10.72 7.73 -14.60
CA ILE A 192 10.58 6.70 -13.55
C ILE A 192 9.11 6.44 -13.22
N GLU A 193 8.30 7.48 -13.11
CA GLU A 193 6.89 7.39 -12.79
C GLU A 193 6.10 6.55 -13.82
N SER A 194 6.40 6.72 -15.10
CA SER A 194 5.77 5.93 -16.17
C SER A 194 6.18 4.46 -16.11
N TYR A 195 7.46 4.18 -15.86
CA TYR A 195 7.94 2.81 -15.69
C TYR A 195 7.32 2.16 -14.45
N MET A 196 7.31 2.85 -13.31
CA MET A 196 6.72 2.35 -12.07
C MET A 196 5.23 2.04 -12.26
N PHE A 197 4.46 2.96 -12.86
CA PHE A 197 3.04 2.74 -13.14
C PHE A 197 2.80 1.49 -13.98
N ARG A 198 3.56 1.32 -15.06
CA ARG A 198 3.43 0.17 -15.97
C ARG A 198 3.84 -1.13 -15.30
N ILE A 199 4.97 -1.17 -14.63
CA ILE A 199 5.44 -2.37 -13.94
C ILE A 199 4.41 -2.80 -12.90
N ILE A 200 3.94 -1.89 -12.04
CA ILE A 200 2.93 -2.18 -11.01
C ILE A 200 1.66 -2.80 -11.60
N ASN A 201 1.17 -2.24 -12.69
CA ASN A 201 -0.14 -2.60 -13.21
C ASN A 201 -0.09 -3.70 -14.29
N LEU A 202 1.09 -4.08 -14.80
CA LEU A 202 1.27 -5.14 -15.78
C LEU A 202 1.82 -6.45 -15.17
N THR A 203 2.36 -6.41 -13.97
CA THR A 203 2.99 -7.58 -13.33
C THR A 203 2.16 -8.16 -12.16
N ASN A 204 0.95 -7.66 -11.96
CA ASN A 204 0.02 -8.16 -10.95
C ASN A 204 -0.81 -9.35 -11.44
#